data_0adb989347b40be3ce3fe10fa57f3df4
#
_entry.id   0adb989347b40be3ce3fe10fa57f3df4
#
_cell.length_a   1.000
_cell.length_b   1.000
_cell.length_c   1.000
_cell.angle_alpha   90.00
_cell.angle_beta   90.00
_cell.angle_gamma   90.00
#
_symmetry.space_group_name_H-M   'P 1'
#
loop_
_entity.id
_entity.type
_entity.pdbx_description
1 polymer ?
#
loop_
_entity_poly.entity_id
_entity_poly.type
_entity_poly.pdbx_seq_one_letter_code
_entity_poly.pdbx_strand_id
1 'polypeptide(L)'
;MSDANSATLCAIMKRHVFAVACSLALAWSTAARAQLAPANDMGVALGHMHLAVKDVEAHKQFFTTALGGKLVTNGPLTLIEFPGIFVMLRQADAAAPPAGSVIDHFGLVYKDIEAARARWKSAGVKYDVGDVNPNQGYVFAPDSGIRVEVFGDPSLPGPVSMDHVHLFPAEADIKAMQAWYAKVFGGFPGQRQRVARPGVIEVDYFHRFNFSFSAGMGKPAPTKGRAIDHLGFDVKNLDEFEKRIAALGVKFEAPPRVVPNTSTKVAFLTDPWGTYIEVTEKLAPISATR
;
A
#
# COMPACT_ATOMS: atom_id res chain seq x y z
N MET A 1 13.54 -36.89 90.41
CA MET A 1 14.73 -37.42 89.76
C MET A 1 14.70 -36.82 88.34
N SER A 2 15.43 -35.90 88.26
CA SER A 2 16.64 -35.45 87.55
C SER A 2 16.28 -35.00 86.17
N ASP A 3 16.47 -33.80 85.95
CA ASP A 3 17.54 -32.95 85.44
C ASP A 3 17.30 -32.63 83.98
N ALA A 4 17.06 -31.40 83.70
CA ALA A 4 17.99 -30.36 83.34
C ALA A 4 18.57 -30.59 81.95
N ASN A 5 18.32 -29.75 81.00
CA ASN A 5 19.29 -28.74 80.69
C ASN A 5 18.83 -27.76 79.60
N SER A 6 18.92 -26.54 79.96
CA SER A 6 18.90 -25.34 79.12
C SER A 6 20.02 -25.39 78.12
N ALA A 7 19.71 -25.10 76.85
CA ALA A 7 20.71 -24.58 75.95
C ALA A 7 20.06 -23.57 74.96
N THR A 8 20.27 -22.36 75.31
CA THR A 8 20.03 -21.20 74.52
C THR A 8 20.90 -21.28 73.25
N LEU A 9 20.31 -21.40 72.07
CA LEU A 9 21.01 -21.20 70.84
C LEU A 9 20.39 -19.99 70.08
N CYS A 10 21.13 -18.96 70.16
CA CYS A 10 20.95 -17.73 69.42
C CYS A 10 21.01 -18.02 67.89
N ALA A 11 19.87 -18.14 67.23
CA ALA A 11 19.82 -18.28 65.81
C ALA A 11 19.76 -16.87 65.18
N ILE A 12 20.87 -16.50 64.59
CA ILE A 12 21.02 -15.30 63.76
C ILE A 12 20.08 -15.39 62.59
N MET A 13 18.99 -14.62 62.60
CA MET A 13 18.12 -14.43 61.44
C MET A 13 18.86 -13.59 60.42
N LYS A 14 19.43 -14.28 59.43
CA LYS A 14 19.91 -13.62 58.19
C LYS A 14 18.69 -13.12 57.43
N ARG A 15 18.45 -11.82 57.52
CA ARG A 15 17.49 -11.12 56.64
C ARG A 15 18.05 -11.20 55.22
N HIS A 16 17.47 -12.08 54.40
CA HIS A 16 17.65 -12.01 52.95
C HIS A 16 16.72 -10.89 52.42
N VAL A 17 17.34 -9.77 52.13
CA VAL A 17 16.72 -8.69 51.35
C VAL A 17 16.64 -9.21 49.93
N PHE A 18 15.50 -9.70 49.50
CA PHE A 18 15.24 -9.92 48.09
C PHE A 18 15.05 -8.53 47.43
N ALA A 19 16.10 -8.05 46.81
CA ALA A 19 16.02 -6.95 45.88
C ALA A 19 15.28 -7.44 44.64
N VAL A 20 13.96 -7.17 44.56
CA VAL A 20 13.19 -7.30 43.31
C VAL A 20 13.64 -6.15 42.43
N ALA A 21 14.58 -6.43 41.52
CA ALA A 21 14.89 -5.56 40.43
C ALA A 21 13.70 -5.55 39.47
N CYS A 22 12.78 -4.62 39.61
CA CYS A 22 11.81 -4.27 38.59
C CYS A 22 12.57 -3.71 37.41
N SER A 23 12.92 -4.57 36.46
CA SER A 23 13.37 -4.16 35.12
C SER A 23 12.16 -3.57 34.42
N LEU A 24 11.98 -2.25 34.54
CA LEU A 24 11.13 -1.50 33.63
C LEU A 24 11.76 -1.62 32.24
N ALA A 25 11.31 -2.60 31.48
CA ALA A 25 11.47 -2.60 30.04
C ALA A 25 10.66 -1.40 29.54
N LEU A 26 11.32 -0.25 29.37
CA LEU A 26 10.79 0.79 28.52
C LEU A 26 10.66 0.19 27.12
N ALA A 27 9.47 -0.32 26.82
CA ALA A 27 9.07 -0.55 25.44
C ALA A 27 9.07 0.83 24.79
N TRP A 28 10.18 1.20 24.18
CA TRP A 28 10.20 2.26 23.19
C TRP A 28 9.25 1.78 22.08
N SER A 29 8.00 2.20 22.17
CA SER A 29 7.13 2.22 21.00
C SER A 29 7.78 3.18 20.02
N THR A 30 8.68 2.64 19.18
CA THR A 30 9.07 3.35 17.97
C THR A 30 7.77 3.62 17.24
N ALA A 31 7.32 4.87 17.25
CA ALA A 31 6.23 5.29 16.41
C ALA A 31 6.54 4.72 15.01
N ALA A 32 5.69 3.82 14.53
CA ALA A 32 5.88 3.23 13.22
C ALA A 32 5.89 4.40 12.22
N ARG A 33 7.10 4.75 11.77
CA ARG A 33 7.21 5.77 10.72
C ARG A 33 6.56 5.18 9.49
N ALA A 34 5.82 6.00 8.77
CA ALA A 34 5.35 5.72 7.43
C ALA A 34 6.47 5.06 6.63
N GLN A 35 6.23 3.85 6.14
CA GLN A 35 7.30 3.05 5.55
C GLN A 35 6.77 2.31 4.33
N LEU A 36 7.43 2.50 3.19
CA LEU A 36 7.16 1.73 1.99
C LEU A 36 7.51 0.25 2.19
N ALA A 37 6.89 -0.60 1.38
CA ALA A 37 7.30 -2.00 1.26
C ALA A 37 8.79 -2.09 0.87
N PRO A 38 9.49 -3.20 1.20
CA PRO A 38 10.86 -3.38 0.74
C PRO A 38 10.97 -3.22 -0.77
N ALA A 39 12.03 -2.55 -1.22
CA ALA A 39 12.33 -2.51 -2.64
C ALA A 39 12.71 -3.90 -3.15
N ASN A 40 12.34 -4.20 -4.40
CA ASN A 40 12.80 -5.39 -5.09
C ASN A 40 14.31 -5.32 -5.44
N ASP A 41 14.84 -6.35 -6.11
CA ASP A 41 16.26 -6.43 -6.49
C ASP A 41 16.70 -5.30 -7.44
N MET A 42 15.75 -4.67 -8.13
CA MET A 42 16.01 -3.50 -8.97
C MET A 42 15.97 -2.18 -8.19
N GLY A 43 15.81 -2.22 -6.86
CA GLY A 43 15.72 -1.03 -6.02
C GLY A 43 14.40 -0.28 -6.13
N VAL A 44 13.32 -0.93 -6.58
CA VAL A 44 12.00 -0.33 -6.82
C VAL A 44 10.99 -0.82 -5.79
N ALA A 45 10.23 0.10 -5.21
CA ALA A 45 9.10 -0.18 -4.34
C ALA A 45 7.82 0.49 -4.89
N LEU A 46 6.63 -0.05 -4.59
CA LEU A 46 5.40 0.69 -4.80
C LEU A 46 5.40 1.90 -3.87
N GLY A 47 5.14 3.08 -4.41
CA GLY A 47 5.13 4.34 -3.68
C GLY A 47 3.70 4.75 -3.31
N HIS A 48 2.92 5.15 -4.29
CA HIS A 48 1.61 5.74 -4.03
C HIS A 48 0.62 5.59 -5.19
N MET A 49 -0.66 5.80 -4.86
CA MET A 49 -1.72 6.13 -5.81
C MET A 49 -2.08 7.60 -5.65
N HIS A 50 -2.03 8.37 -6.71
CA HIS A 50 -2.42 9.78 -6.69
C HIS A 50 -3.82 9.95 -7.25
N LEU A 51 -4.71 10.49 -6.43
CA LEU A 51 -6.12 10.65 -6.74
C LEU A 51 -6.44 12.15 -6.93
N ALA A 52 -7.09 12.46 -8.05
CA ALA A 52 -7.63 13.78 -8.33
C ALA A 52 -9.12 13.79 -7.98
N VAL A 53 -9.51 14.55 -6.97
CA VAL A 53 -10.86 14.52 -6.39
C VAL A 53 -11.39 15.93 -6.12
N LYS A 54 -12.70 16.12 -6.19
CA LYS A 54 -13.34 17.43 -5.92
C LYS A 54 -13.29 17.79 -4.44
N ASP A 55 -13.66 16.84 -3.58
CA ASP A 55 -13.70 16.99 -2.14
C ASP A 55 -12.60 16.15 -1.48
N VAL A 56 -11.47 16.80 -1.19
CA VAL A 56 -10.32 16.16 -0.54
C VAL A 56 -10.66 15.71 0.89
N GLU A 57 -11.46 16.48 1.64
CA GLU A 57 -11.79 16.14 3.02
C GLU A 57 -12.71 14.92 3.10
N ALA A 58 -13.72 14.82 2.24
CA ALA A 58 -14.57 13.65 2.17
C ALA A 58 -13.77 12.39 1.80
N HIS A 59 -12.84 12.49 0.84
CA HIS A 59 -11.96 11.38 0.48
C HIS A 59 -10.96 11.04 1.59
N LYS A 60 -10.42 12.03 2.28
CA LYS A 60 -9.54 11.81 3.44
C LYS A 60 -10.28 11.03 4.54
N GLN A 61 -11.51 11.42 4.88
CA GLN A 61 -12.35 10.68 5.83
C GLN A 61 -12.65 9.26 5.35
N PHE A 62 -12.96 9.09 4.05
CA PHE A 62 -13.17 7.78 3.45
C PHE A 62 -11.94 6.87 3.64
N PHE A 63 -10.76 7.31 3.23
CA PHE A 63 -9.55 6.50 3.31
C PHE A 63 -9.06 6.28 4.76
N THR A 64 -9.23 7.25 5.65
CA THR A 64 -8.77 7.11 7.05
C THR A 64 -9.80 6.42 7.93
N THR A 65 -11.00 6.99 8.06
CA THR A 65 -12.02 6.51 9.01
C THR A 65 -12.68 5.22 8.51
N ALA A 66 -13.07 5.16 7.24
CA ALA A 66 -13.74 3.97 6.73
C ALA A 66 -12.75 2.88 6.37
N LEU A 67 -11.71 3.15 5.59
CA LEU A 67 -10.79 2.12 5.12
C LEU A 67 -9.64 1.80 6.11
N GLY A 68 -9.39 2.66 7.11
CA GLY A 68 -8.40 2.39 8.16
C GLY A 68 -6.97 2.82 7.80
N GLY A 69 -6.79 3.67 6.81
CA GLY A 69 -5.52 4.32 6.50
C GLY A 69 -5.09 5.29 7.58
N LYS A 70 -3.80 5.53 7.71
CA LYS A 70 -3.22 6.47 8.68
C LYS A 70 -2.77 7.74 7.98
N LEU A 71 -3.14 8.89 8.54
CA LEU A 71 -2.65 10.17 8.06
C LEU A 71 -1.20 10.35 8.50
N VAL A 72 -0.31 10.62 7.54
CA VAL A 72 1.12 10.86 7.77
C VAL A 72 1.58 12.05 6.93
N THR A 73 2.71 12.63 7.26
CA THR A 73 3.26 13.78 6.54
C THR A 73 4.72 13.53 6.11
N ASN A 74 5.09 14.11 4.97
CA ASN A 74 6.48 14.24 4.53
C ASN A 74 6.69 15.70 4.09
N GLY A 75 7.26 16.53 4.97
CA GLY A 75 7.29 17.98 4.76
C GLY A 75 5.87 18.54 4.55
N PRO A 76 5.61 19.25 3.44
CA PRO A 76 4.29 19.78 3.14
C PRO A 76 3.31 18.74 2.57
N LEU A 77 3.77 17.54 2.24
CA LEU A 77 2.94 16.50 1.65
C LEU A 77 2.12 15.78 2.72
N THR A 78 0.82 15.69 2.51
CA THR A 78 -0.08 14.88 3.31
C THR A 78 -0.36 13.57 2.58
N LEU A 79 -0.09 12.47 3.24
CA LEU A 79 -0.20 11.11 2.71
C LEU A 79 -1.16 10.30 3.59
N ILE A 80 -1.88 9.37 2.99
CA ILE A 80 -2.67 8.37 3.73
C ILE A 80 -1.96 7.04 3.55
N GLU A 81 -1.40 6.52 4.64
CA GLU A 81 -0.64 5.29 4.65
C GLU A 81 -1.53 4.07 4.82
N PHE A 82 -1.37 3.12 3.92
CA PHE A 82 -1.71 1.71 4.11
C PHE A 82 -0.41 0.90 4.05
N PRO A 83 -0.29 -0.24 4.78
CA PRO A 83 0.89 -1.09 4.62
C PRO A 83 1.10 -1.49 3.16
N GLY A 84 2.18 -0.97 2.57
CA GLY A 84 2.58 -1.22 1.18
C GLY A 84 2.25 -0.11 0.18
N ILE A 85 1.49 0.92 0.54
CA ILE A 85 1.17 2.02 -0.37
C ILE A 85 0.76 3.30 0.38
N PHE A 86 1.02 4.45 -0.24
CA PHE A 86 0.37 5.71 0.13
C PHE A 86 -0.76 6.06 -0.84
N VAL A 87 -1.81 6.67 -0.33
CA VAL A 87 -2.80 7.39 -1.13
C VAL A 87 -2.54 8.88 -0.96
N MET A 88 -2.35 9.56 -2.08
CA MET A 88 -2.19 11.01 -2.15
C MET A 88 -3.44 11.61 -2.77
N LEU A 89 -3.94 12.68 -2.18
CA LEU A 89 -5.14 13.39 -2.64
C LEU A 89 -4.78 14.77 -3.17
N ARG A 90 -5.27 15.10 -4.34
CA ARG A 90 -5.18 16.43 -4.93
C ARG A 90 -6.57 16.94 -5.27
N GLN A 91 -6.87 18.17 -4.85
CA GLN A 91 -8.12 18.81 -5.25
C GLN A 91 -8.07 19.16 -6.74
N ALA A 92 -8.99 18.60 -7.49
CA ALA A 92 -9.16 18.88 -8.91
C ALA A 92 -10.56 18.43 -9.38
N ASP A 93 -11.03 19.09 -10.43
CA ASP A 93 -12.13 18.56 -11.23
C ASP A 93 -11.58 17.46 -12.12
N ALA A 94 -11.68 16.21 -11.65
CA ALA A 94 -11.25 15.06 -12.44
C ALA A 94 -12.05 14.96 -13.74
N ALA A 95 -11.37 14.70 -14.83
CA ALA A 95 -11.99 14.65 -16.15
C ALA A 95 -13.01 13.48 -16.26
N ALA A 96 -12.74 12.36 -15.60
CA ALA A 96 -13.60 11.20 -15.62
C ALA A 96 -13.28 10.23 -14.46
N PRO A 97 -14.21 9.32 -14.12
CA PRO A 97 -13.94 8.23 -13.17
C PRO A 97 -12.87 7.27 -13.72
N PRO A 98 -12.30 6.37 -12.88
CA PRO A 98 -11.28 5.41 -13.32
C PRO A 98 -11.81 4.39 -14.32
N ALA A 99 -13.08 4.04 -14.25
CA ALA A 99 -13.70 3.05 -15.14
C ALA A 99 -13.44 3.34 -16.61
N GLY A 100 -12.97 2.34 -17.36
CA GLY A 100 -12.61 2.46 -18.77
C GLY A 100 -11.22 3.05 -19.02
N SER A 101 -10.45 3.38 -17.97
CA SER A 101 -9.03 3.69 -18.11
C SER A 101 -8.14 2.47 -17.90
N VAL A 102 -6.83 2.64 -18.10
CA VAL A 102 -5.86 1.57 -17.90
C VAL A 102 -5.87 1.07 -16.46
N ILE A 103 -5.95 1.96 -15.46
CA ILE A 103 -6.13 1.59 -14.06
C ILE A 103 -7.61 1.74 -13.70
N ASP A 104 -8.28 0.63 -13.48
CA ASP A 104 -9.70 0.64 -13.10
C ASP A 104 -9.90 0.80 -11.59
N HIS A 105 -9.13 0.07 -10.79
CA HIS A 105 -9.20 0.09 -9.33
C HIS A 105 -7.91 -0.44 -8.70
N PHE A 106 -7.85 -0.34 -7.39
CA PHE A 106 -6.86 -1.04 -6.57
C PHE A 106 -7.56 -1.80 -5.44
N GLY A 107 -6.85 -2.72 -4.82
CA GLY A 107 -7.41 -3.62 -3.81
C GLY A 107 -6.71 -3.53 -2.47
N LEU A 108 -7.49 -3.71 -1.40
CA LEU A 108 -7.03 -3.87 -0.03
C LEU A 108 -7.47 -5.23 0.51
N VAL A 109 -6.64 -5.84 1.35
CA VAL A 109 -6.98 -7.05 2.08
C VAL A 109 -7.13 -6.71 3.56
N TYR A 110 -8.17 -7.25 4.20
CA TYR A 110 -8.50 -7.05 5.60
C TYR A 110 -8.38 -8.35 6.38
N LYS A 111 -7.78 -8.32 7.57
CA LYS A 111 -7.74 -9.47 8.45
C LYS A 111 -9.15 -9.93 8.88
N ASP A 112 -10.01 -8.96 9.17
CA ASP A 112 -11.41 -9.18 9.55
C ASP A 112 -12.31 -8.32 8.64
N ILE A 113 -12.79 -8.92 7.56
CA ILE A 113 -13.63 -8.23 6.58
C ILE A 113 -15.01 -7.88 7.16
N GLU A 114 -15.54 -8.66 8.09
CA GLU A 114 -16.84 -8.38 8.70
C GLU A 114 -16.76 -7.17 9.64
N ALA A 115 -15.70 -7.06 10.44
CA ALA A 115 -15.46 -5.87 11.24
C ALA A 115 -15.27 -4.62 10.35
N ALA A 116 -14.61 -4.77 9.19
CA ALA A 116 -14.47 -3.69 8.22
C ALA A 116 -15.84 -3.26 7.64
N ARG A 117 -16.68 -4.21 7.25
CA ARG A 117 -18.05 -3.96 6.76
C ARG A 117 -18.93 -3.28 7.80
N ALA A 118 -18.87 -3.70 9.05
CA ALA A 118 -19.57 -3.04 10.16
C ALA A 118 -19.16 -1.56 10.28
N ARG A 119 -17.87 -1.27 10.14
CA ARG A 119 -17.32 0.09 10.14
C ARG A 119 -17.82 0.91 8.94
N TRP A 120 -17.79 0.35 7.72
CA TRP A 120 -18.30 1.02 6.52
C TRP A 120 -19.78 1.35 6.64
N LYS A 121 -20.58 0.39 7.11
CA LYS A 121 -22.01 0.59 7.37
C LYS A 121 -22.25 1.70 8.39
N SER A 122 -21.52 1.70 9.49
CA SER A 122 -21.60 2.75 10.52
C SER A 122 -21.19 4.13 10.01
N ALA A 123 -20.23 4.18 9.08
CA ALA A 123 -19.79 5.42 8.46
C ALA A 123 -20.66 5.87 7.25
N GLY A 124 -21.73 5.14 6.92
CA GLY A 124 -22.59 5.44 5.79
C GLY A 124 -21.92 5.26 4.42
N VAL A 125 -20.84 4.48 4.36
CA VAL A 125 -20.08 4.25 3.13
C VAL A 125 -20.72 3.15 2.31
N LYS A 126 -20.91 3.40 1.02
CA LYS A 126 -21.45 2.41 0.09
C LYS A 126 -20.44 1.29 -0.13
N TYR A 127 -20.89 0.05 0.00
CA TYR A 127 -20.13 -1.14 -0.35
C TYR A 127 -21.02 -2.24 -0.91
N ASP A 128 -20.44 -3.20 -1.58
CA ASP A 128 -21.10 -4.44 -1.98
C ASP A 128 -20.34 -5.66 -1.41
N VAL A 129 -20.97 -6.82 -1.58
CA VAL A 129 -20.43 -8.13 -1.20
C VAL A 129 -20.47 -8.99 -2.45
N GLY A 130 -19.39 -9.71 -2.73
CA GLY A 130 -19.36 -10.56 -3.92
C GLY A 130 -20.34 -11.71 -3.85
N ASP A 131 -21.12 -11.89 -4.91
CA ASP A 131 -22.13 -12.95 -4.99
C ASP A 131 -21.55 -14.36 -4.95
N VAL A 132 -20.35 -14.55 -5.50
CA VAL A 132 -19.67 -15.84 -5.58
C VAL A 132 -18.75 -16.08 -4.38
N ASN A 133 -18.08 -15.03 -3.91
CA ASN A 133 -17.20 -15.08 -2.76
C ASN A 133 -17.56 -13.99 -1.76
N PRO A 134 -18.17 -14.33 -0.62
CA PRO A 134 -18.54 -13.36 0.38
C PRO A 134 -17.33 -12.67 1.06
N ASN A 135 -16.11 -13.21 0.92
CA ASN A 135 -14.90 -12.56 1.39
C ASN A 135 -14.33 -11.51 0.42
N GLN A 136 -15.06 -11.21 -0.66
CA GLN A 136 -14.71 -10.20 -1.66
C GLN A 136 -15.83 -9.17 -1.79
N GLY A 137 -15.51 -7.99 -2.30
CA GLY A 137 -16.48 -6.95 -2.65
C GLY A 137 -15.78 -5.66 -3.05
N TYR A 138 -16.56 -4.60 -3.16
CA TYR A 138 -16.05 -3.26 -3.44
C TYR A 138 -16.56 -2.26 -2.42
N VAL A 139 -15.73 -1.27 -2.12
CA VAL A 139 -16.09 -0.07 -1.35
C VAL A 139 -15.96 1.13 -2.27
N PHE A 140 -16.95 2.03 -2.26
CA PHE A 140 -17.05 3.12 -3.19
C PHE A 140 -16.74 4.45 -2.52
N ALA A 141 -15.75 5.16 -3.03
CA ALA A 141 -15.42 6.50 -2.58
C ALA A 141 -16.52 7.50 -2.98
N PRO A 142 -16.68 8.60 -2.24
CA PRO A 142 -17.70 9.61 -2.55
C PRO A 142 -17.40 10.29 -3.90
N ASP A 143 -18.41 10.50 -4.72
CA ASP A 143 -18.47 11.40 -5.90
C ASP A 143 -17.34 11.35 -6.92
N SER A 144 -16.43 10.35 -6.85
CA SER A 144 -15.27 10.25 -7.75
C SER A 144 -15.33 9.07 -8.72
N GLY A 145 -16.24 8.13 -8.47
CA GLY A 145 -16.29 6.86 -9.19
C GLY A 145 -15.11 5.92 -8.85
N ILE A 146 -14.28 6.28 -7.88
CA ILE A 146 -13.22 5.40 -7.38
C ILE A 146 -13.86 4.28 -6.58
N ARG A 147 -13.47 3.06 -6.89
CA ARG A 147 -13.80 1.87 -6.12
C ARG A 147 -12.55 1.17 -5.65
N VAL A 148 -12.60 0.63 -4.45
CA VAL A 148 -11.53 -0.17 -3.85
C VAL A 148 -12.03 -1.59 -3.71
N GLU A 149 -11.37 -2.53 -4.36
CA GLU A 149 -11.68 -3.95 -4.19
C GLU A 149 -11.19 -4.40 -2.82
N VAL A 150 -11.96 -5.23 -2.14
CA VAL A 150 -11.66 -5.62 -0.77
C VAL A 150 -11.77 -7.13 -0.61
N PHE A 151 -10.83 -7.71 0.16
CA PHE A 151 -10.77 -9.13 0.45
C PHE A 151 -10.65 -9.36 1.96
N GLY A 152 -11.14 -10.50 2.43
CA GLY A 152 -10.90 -11.01 3.77
C GLY A 152 -9.79 -12.07 3.76
N ASP A 153 -8.77 -11.90 4.60
CA ASP A 153 -7.73 -12.90 4.87
C ASP A 153 -7.38 -12.92 6.35
N PRO A 154 -7.92 -13.90 7.13
CA PRO A 154 -7.65 -14.00 8.57
C PRO A 154 -6.16 -14.22 8.91
N SER A 155 -5.34 -14.66 7.96
CA SER A 155 -3.90 -14.88 8.16
C SER A 155 -3.07 -13.60 8.11
N LEU A 156 -3.68 -12.48 7.69
CA LEU A 156 -2.97 -11.21 7.56
C LEU A 156 -2.35 -10.79 8.91
N PRO A 157 -1.07 -10.42 8.97
CA PRO A 157 -0.41 -10.03 10.23
C PRO A 157 -0.95 -8.73 10.83
N GLY A 158 -1.44 -7.81 10.01
CA GLY A 158 -2.04 -6.53 10.42
C GLY A 158 -3.53 -6.45 10.08
N PRO A 159 -4.21 -5.36 10.45
CA PRO A 159 -5.65 -5.22 10.22
C PRO A 159 -6.01 -5.02 8.74
N VAL A 160 -5.14 -4.41 7.97
CA VAL A 160 -5.32 -4.11 6.54
C VAL A 160 -3.96 -4.05 5.85
N SER A 161 -3.91 -4.35 4.56
CA SER A 161 -2.73 -4.17 3.70
C SER A 161 -3.15 -3.91 2.26
N MET A 162 -2.21 -3.37 1.46
CA MET A 162 -2.32 -3.35 0.01
C MET A 162 -2.37 -4.78 -0.52
N ASP A 163 -3.20 -5.02 -1.54
CA ASP A 163 -3.29 -6.31 -2.26
C ASP A 163 -2.82 -6.16 -3.72
N HIS A 164 -3.49 -5.35 -4.51
CA HIS A 164 -3.17 -5.21 -5.93
C HIS A 164 -3.54 -3.85 -6.53
N VAL A 165 -3.00 -3.57 -7.70
CA VAL A 165 -3.52 -2.58 -8.66
C VAL A 165 -4.03 -3.36 -9.88
N HIS A 166 -5.25 -3.08 -10.33
CA HIS A 166 -5.86 -3.79 -11.43
C HIS A 166 -5.84 -2.95 -12.71
N LEU A 167 -5.08 -3.44 -13.70
CA LEU A 167 -4.92 -2.83 -15.00
C LEU A 167 -5.78 -3.56 -16.03
N PHE A 168 -6.41 -2.79 -16.91
CA PHE A 168 -7.32 -3.29 -17.94
C PHE A 168 -6.87 -2.89 -19.35
N PRO A 169 -5.75 -3.43 -19.85
CA PRO A 169 -5.37 -3.25 -21.25
C PRO A 169 -6.35 -3.94 -22.20
N ALA A 170 -6.19 -3.71 -23.51
CA ALA A 170 -6.81 -4.60 -24.49
C ALA A 170 -6.28 -6.04 -24.30
N GLU A 171 -7.11 -7.03 -24.59
CA GLU A 171 -6.74 -8.45 -24.35
C GLU A 171 -5.41 -8.85 -25.01
N ALA A 172 -5.19 -8.39 -26.23
CA ALA A 172 -3.97 -8.67 -26.99
C ALA A 172 -2.71 -8.06 -26.35
N ASP A 173 -2.86 -7.05 -25.51
CA ASP A 173 -1.75 -6.30 -24.90
C ASP A 173 -1.35 -6.85 -23.53
N ILE A 174 -2.14 -7.72 -22.90
CA ILE A 174 -1.91 -8.21 -21.52
C ILE A 174 -0.48 -8.71 -21.33
N LYS A 175 -0.01 -9.61 -22.20
CA LYS A 175 1.34 -10.17 -22.09
C LYS A 175 2.45 -9.16 -22.35
N ALA A 176 2.24 -8.23 -23.26
CA ALA A 176 3.19 -7.18 -23.54
C ALA A 176 3.30 -6.20 -22.37
N MET A 177 2.16 -5.84 -21.76
CA MET A 177 2.12 -4.99 -20.58
C MET A 177 2.79 -5.66 -19.36
N GLN A 178 2.47 -6.92 -19.08
CA GLN A 178 3.12 -7.72 -18.04
C GLN A 178 4.65 -7.72 -18.22
N ALA A 179 5.14 -8.07 -19.42
CA ALA A 179 6.57 -8.08 -19.71
C ALA A 179 7.24 -6.71 -19.58
N TRP A 180 6.53 -5.64 -19.90
CA TRP A 180 7.04 -4.28 -19.78
C TRP A 180 7.21 -3.87 -18.31
N TYR A 181 6.22 -4.09 -17.46
CA TYR A 181 6.31 -3.78 -16.03
C TYR A 181 7.38 -4.62 -15.33
N ALA A 182 7.49 -5.90 -15.67
CA ALA A 182 8.58 -6.75 -15.19
C ALA A 182 9.96 -6.19 -15.58
N LYS A 183 10.13 -5.77 -16.82
CA LYS A 183 11.40 -5.26 -17.34
C LYS A 183 11.77 -3.87 -16.79
N VAL A 184 10.80 -2.98 -16.64
CA VAL A 184 11.04 -1.58 -16.23
C VAL A 184 11.09 -1.45 -14.72
N PHE A 185 10.19 -2.09 -13.99
CA PHE A 185 10.02 -1.94 -12.55
C PHE A 185 10.38 -3.19 -11.74
N GLY A 186 10.72 -4.29 -12.40
CA GLY A 186 11.18 -5.51 -11.71
C GLY A 186 10.07 -6.32 -11.07
N GLY A 187 8.86 -6.27 -11.61
CA GLY A 187 7.81 -7.21 -11.23
C GLY A 187 8.17 -8.63 -11.62
N PHE A 188 7.76 -9.61 -10.84
CA PHE A 188 7.96 -11.03 -11.13
C PHE A 188 6.70 -11.58 -11.84
N PRO A 189 6.77 -11.91 -13.15
CA PRO A 189 5.62 -12.38 -13.90
C PRO A 189 5.09 -13.72 -13.38
N GLY A 190 3.78 -13.82 -13.27
CA GLY A 190 3.10 -15.02 -12.81
C GLY A 190 1.61 -15.01 -13.16
N GLN A 191 0.89 -15.90 -12.51
CA GLN A 191 -0.56 -16.02 -12.64
C GLN A 191 -1.18 -16.25 -11.25
N ARG A 192 -2.40 -15.76 -11.06
CA ARG A 192 -3.22 -16.08 -9.89
C ARG A 192 -4.61 -16.56 -10.31
N GLN A 193 -5.23 -17.37 -9.47
CA GLN A 193 -6.62 -17.78 -9.68
C GLN A 193 -7.55 -16.58 -9.53
N ARG A 194 -8.58 -16.53 -10.38
CA ARG A 194 -9.69 -15.59 -10.21
C ARG A 194 -10.49 -15.96 -8.96
N VAL A 195 -10.94 -14.95 -8.22
CA VAL A 195 -11.67 -15.16 -6.97
C VAL A 195 -13.16 -15.44 -7.24
N ALA A 196 -13.76 -14.72 -8.18
CA ALA A 196 -15.20 -14.74 -8.42
C ALA A 196 -15.66 -15.66 -9.56
N ARG A 197 -14.74 -16.22 -10.34
CA ARG A 197 -15.08 -17.10 -11.49
C ARG A 197 -13.88 -17.98 -11.87
N PRO A 198 -14.09 -19.11 -12.54
CA PRO A 198 -12.99 -19.94 -13.03
C PRO A 198 -12.02 -19.18 -13.94
N GLY A 199 -10.76 -19.58 -13.93
CA GLY A 199 -9.71 -19.01 -14.78
C GLY A 199 -8.62 -18.31 -13.99
N VAL A 200 -7.63 -17.84 -14.72
CA VAL A 200 -6.44 -17.16 -14.18
C VAL A 200 -6.41 -15.70 -14.59
N ILE A 201 -5.66 -14.93 -13.84
CA ILE A 201 -5.30 -13.54 -14.14
C ILE A 201 -3.77 -13.51 -14.25
N GLU A 202 -3.27 -12.87 -15.29
CA GLU A 202 -1.85 -12.55 -15.39
C GLU A 202 -1.49 -11.52 -14.34
N VAL A 203 -0.36 -11.69 -13.68
CA VAL A 203 0.08 -10.78 -12.62
C VAL A 203 1.58 -10.55 -12.69
N ASP A 204 2.02 -9.38 -12.22
CA ASP A 204 3.40 -9.14 -11.81
C ASP A 204 3.43 -8.98 -10.30
N TYR A 205 4.13 -9.89 -9.62
CA TYR A 205 4.33 -9.83 -8.19
C TYR A 205 5.44 -8.86 -7.81
N PHE A 206 5.16 -8.06 -6.80
CA PHE A 206 6.10 -7.22 -6.10
C PHE A 206 6.06 -7.56 -4.60
N HIS A 207 6.93 -6.97 -3.80
CA HIS A 207 6.80 -7.14 -2.36
C HIS A 207 5.46 -6.60 -1.85
N ARG A 208 4.61 -7.49 -1.31
CA ARG A 208 3.33 -7.21 -0.67
C ARG A 208 2.20 -6.70 -1.57
N PHE A 209 2.37 -6.68 -2.88
CA PHE A 209 1.28 -6.38 -3.81
C PHE A 209 1.53 -7.03 -5.16
N ASN A 210 0.53 -6.98 -6.04
CA ASN A 210 0.70 -7.38 -7.43
C ASN A 210 -0.01 -6.41 -8.37
N PHE A 211 0.48 -6.34 -9.60
CA PHE A 211 -0.33 -5.86 -10.71
C PHE A 211 -1.13 -7.01 -11.27
N SER A 212 -2.44 -6.84 -11.35
CA SER A 212 -3.34 -7.78 -12.00
C SER A 212 -3.73 -7.24 -13.36
N PHE A 213 -3.63 -8.07 -14.41
CA PHE A 213 -3.93 -7.68 -15.78
C PHE A 213 -5.16 -8.45 -16.27
N SER A 214 -6.23 -7.75 -16.56
CA SER A 214 -7.44 -8.31 -17.14
C SER A 214 -7.81 -7.60 -18.44
N ALA A 215 -8.48 -8.32 -19.34
CA ALA A 215 -8.96 -7.71 -20.57
C ALA A 215 -10.00 -6.62 -20.31
N GLY A 216 -9.71 -5.41 -20.80
CA GLY A 216 -10.68 -4.32 -20.89
C GLY A 216 -11.62 -4.47 -22.08
N MET A 217 -12.61 -3.59 -22.16
CA MET A 217 -13.52 -3.50 -23.31
C MET A 217 -12.92 -2.68 -24.45
N GLY A 218 -11.81 -3.15 -25.05
CA GLY A 218 -11.10 -2.45 -26.12
C GLY A 218 -9.91 -1.62 -25.61
N LYS A 219 -9.53 -0.57 -26.36
CA LYS A 219 -8.42 0.29 -25.98
C LYS A 219 -8.78 1.18 -24.79
N PRO A 220 -8.09 1.07 -23.65
CA PRO A 220 -8.39 1.87 -22.49
C PRO A 220 -8.04 3.35 -22.69
N ALA A 221 -8.69 4.23 -21.95
CA ALA A 221 -8.30 5.63 -21.88
C ALA A 221 -7.07 5.81 -20.97
N PRO A 222 -6.23 6.83 -21.23
CA PRO A 222 -5.12 7.19 -20.33
C PRO A 222 -5.62 7.55 -18.93
N THR A 223 -4.74 7.39 -17.91
CA THR A 223 -5.08 7.72 -16.53
C THR A 223 -4.91 9.20 -16.20
N LYS A 224 -3.98 9.88 -16.87
CA LYS A 224 -3.63 11.29 -16.59
C LYS A 224 -4.86 12.22 -16.64
N GLY A 225 -5.10 12.92 -15.53
CA GLY A 225 -6.26 13.82 -15.39
C GLY A 225 -7.56 13.15 -14.94
N ARG A 226 -7.58 11.83 -14.73
CA ARG A 226 -8.74 11.10 -14.19
C ARG A 226 -8.72 11.02 -12.67
N ALA A 227 -9.78 10.48 -12.07
CA ALA A 227 -9.88 10.35 -10.61
C ALA A 227 -8.78 9.47 -10.01
N ILE A 228 -8.34 8.40 -10.67
CA ILE A 228 -7.02 7.78 -10.44
C ILE A 228 -6.09 8.39 -11.50
N ASP A 229 -5.31 9.38 -11.09
CA ASP A 229 -4.49 10.17 -12.01
C ASP A 229 -3.21 9.43 -12.39
N HIS A 230 -2.48 8.97 -11.40
CA HIS A 230 -1.24 8.21 -11.62
C HIS A 230 -0.90 7.24 -10.51
N LEU A 231 -0.02 6.32 -10.86
CA LEU A 231 0.63 5.37 -9.99
C LEU A 231 2.06 5.85 -9.71
N GLY A 232 2.51 5.77 -8.46
CA GLY A 232 3.86 6.14 -8.07
C GLY A 232 4.71 4.95 -7.68
N PHE A 233 5.95 4.91 -8.15
CA PHE A 233 7.01 4.03 -7.64
C PHE A 233 8.07 4.85 -6.93
N ASP A 234 8.60 4.34 -5.84
CA ASP A 234 9.77 4.92 -5.19
C ASP A 234 11.02 4.08 -5.51
N VAL A 235 12.11 4.75 -5.84
CA VAL A 235 13.36 4.11 -6.20
C VAL A 235 14.50 4.55 -5.27
N LYS A 236 15.47 3.68 -5.04
CA LYS A 236 16.63 3.99 -4.20
C LYS A 236 17.50 5.10 -4.79
N ASN A 237 17.58 5.19 -6.11
CA ASN A 237 18.39 6.18 -6.84
C ASN A 237 17.72 6.48 -8.18
N LEU A 238 17.16 7.69 -8.32
CA LEU A 238 16.42 8.09 -9.51
C LEU A 238 17.32 8.31 -10.73
N ASP A 239 18.56 8.77 -10.52
CA ASP A 239 19.50 9.01 -11.61
C ASP A 239 20.00 7.67 -12.22
N GLU A 240 20.18 6.64 -11.40
CA GLU A 240 20.50 5.28 -11.87
C GLU A 240 19.29 4.63 -12.54
N PHE A 241 18.09 4.84 -11.98
CA PHE A 241 16.86 4.36 -12.58
C PHE A 241 16.64 4.97 -13.98
N GLU A 242 16.85 6.29 -14.15
CA GLU A 242 16.76 6.98 -15.43
C GLU A 242 17.68 6.37 -16.48
N LYS A 243 18.96 6.14 -16.14
CA LYS A 243 19.94 5.51 -17.04
C LYS A 243 19.50 4.11 -17.46
N ARG A 244 18.95 3.33 -16.51
CA ARG A 244 18.47 1.97 -16.77
C ARG A 244 17.29 1.96 -17.72
N ILE A 245 16.25 2.79 -17.49
CA ILE A 245 15.08 2.83 -18.36
C ILE A 245 15.42 3.42 -19.75
N ALA A 246 16.35 4.36 -19.82
CA ALA A 246 16.84 4.89 -21.10
C ALA A 246 17.48 3.81 -21.98
N ALA A 247 18.23 2.87 -21.38
CA ALA A 247 18.76 1.70 -22.11
C ALA A 247 17.67 0.76 -22.63
N LEU A 248 16.45 0.85 -22.09
CA LEU A 248 15.25 0.11 -22.55
C LEU A 248 14.42 0.93 -23.56
N GLY A 249 14.86 2.13 -23.92
CA GLY A 249 14.10 3.05 -24.79
C GLY A 249 12.97 3.81 -24.08
N VAL A 250 12.88 3.70 -22.75
CA VAL A 250 11.90 4.44 -21.94
C VAL A 250 12.51 5.74 -21.45
N LYS A 251 11.74 6.83 -21.45
CA LYS A 251 12.23 8.17 -21.06
C LYS A 251 11.21 8.87 -20.18
N PHE A 252 11.72 9.69 -19.26
CA PHE A 252 10.88 10.66 -18.55
C PHE A 252 10.35 11.75 -19.47
N GLU A 253 9.16 12.28 -19.16
CA GLU A 253 8.55 13.41 -19.90
C GLU A 253 9.35 14.71 -19.72
N ALA A 254 10.04 14.86 -18.58
CA ALA A 254 10.92 15.97 -18.24
C ALA A 254 12.03 15.49 -17.31
N PRO A 255 13.17 16.22 -17.20
CA PRO A 255 14.23 15.88 -16.24
C PRO A 255 13.71 15.77 -14.79
N PRO A 256 14.30 14.88 -13.97
CA PRO A 256 13.98 14.78 -12.55
C PRO A 256 14.13 16.13 -11.84
N ARG A 257 13.24 16.42 -10.90
CA ARG A 257 13.27 17.66 -10.10
C ARG A 257 13.01 17.36 -8.63
N VAL A 258 13.48 18.22 -7.73
CA VAL A 258 13.18 18.15 -6.31
C VAL A 258 11.83 18.81 -6.05
N VAL A 259 10.99 18.14 -5.25
CA VAL A 259 9.72 18.73 -4.77
C VAL A 259 10.06 19.85 -3.78
N PRO A 260 9.52 21.07 -3.96
CA PRO A 260 9.81 22.20 -3.07
C PRO A 260 9.60 21.87 -1.60
N ASN A 261 10.53 22.31 -0.74
CA ASN A 261 10.53 22.10 0.71
C ASN A 261 10.58 20.62 1.15
N THR A 262 11.03 19.72 0.29
CA THR A 262 11.29 18.31 0.62
C THR A 262 12.65 17.86 0.11
N SER A 263 13.07 16.64 0.47
CA SER A 263 14.21 15.95 -0.15
C SER A 263 13.77 14.99 -1.27
N THR A 264 12.50 14.94 -1.58
CA THR A 264 11.93 14.03 -2.57
C THR A 264 12.27 14.50 -3.98
N LYS A 265 12.95 13.67 -4.76
CA LYS A 265 13.05 13.86 -6.22
C LYS A 265 11.87 13.18 -6.90
N VAL A 266 11.46 13.73 -8.03
CA VAL A 266 10.32 13.24 -8.81
C VAL A 266 10.56 13.38 -10.31
N ALA A 267 10.13 12.38 -11.07
CA ALA A 267 10.06 12.40 -12.52
C ALA A 267 8.81 11.63 -12.98
N PHE A 268 8.37 11.90 -14.20
CA PHE A 268 7.14 11.30 -14.75
C PHE A 268 7.42 10.63 -16.08
N LEU A 269 6.71 9.55 -16.33
CA LEU A 269 6.64 8.88 -17.62
C LEU A 269 5.22 8.37 -17.89
N THR A 270 4.92 8.06 -19.12
CA THR A 270 3.68 7.37 -19.51
C THR A 270 4.05 6.05 -20.15
N ASP A 271 3.41 4.96 -19.71
CA ASP A 271 3.61 3.66 -20.32
C ASP A 271 2.97 3.59 -21.72
N PRO A 272 3.27 2.56 -22.55
CA PRO A 272 2.72 2.45 -23.90
C PRO A 272 1.18 2.37 -23.98
N TRP A 273 0.51 2.09 -22.87
CA TRP A 273 -0.95 1.93 -22.81
C TRP A 273 -1.68 3.10 -22.19
N GLY A 274 -0.94 4.11 -21.72
CA GLY A 274 -1.51 5.35 -21.18
C GLY A 274 -1.58 5.41 -19.65
N THR A 275 -0.90 4.52 -18.94
CA THR A 275 -0.71 4.68 -17.48
C THR A 275 0.28 5.82 -17.24
N TYR A 276 -0.17 6.87 -16.57
CA TYR A 276 0.71 7.92 -16.08
C TYR A 276 1.40 7.45 -14.82
N ILE A 277 2.72 7.58 -14.75
CA ILE A 277 3.55 7.02 -13.71
C ILE A 277 4.47 8.10 -13.16
N GLU A 278 4.45 8.28 -11.85
CA GLU A 278 5.41 9.08 -11.10
C GLU A 278 6.51 8.17 -10.56
N VAL A 279 7.76 8.54 -10.72
CA VAL A 279 8.89 7.88 -10.08
C VAL A 279 9.51 8.84 -9.08
N THR A 280 9.52 8.44 -7.81
CA THR A 280 10.06 9.24 -6.72
C THR A 280 11.35 8.63 -6.16
N GLU A 281 12.19 9.48 -5.55
CA GLU A 281 13.26 9.07 -4.66
C GLU A 281 13.05 9.79 -3.33
N LYS A 282 13.09 9.06 -2.24
CA LYS A 282 12.90 9.57 -0.86
C LYS A 282 11.48 10.12 -0.59
N LEU A 283 10.44 9.52 -1.18
CA LEU A 283 9.07 9.83 -0.80
C LEU A 283 8.82 9.43 0.67
N ALA A 284 9.32 8.27 1.07
CA ALA A 284 9.35 7.80 2.45
C ALA A 284 10.52 6.81 2.63
N PRO A 285 10.94 6.52 3.86
CA PRO A 285 11.92 5.47 4.10
C PRO A 285 11.44 4.13 3.54
N ILE A 286 12.25 3.49 2.70
CA ILE A 286 11.99 2.13 2.21
C ILE A 286 12.38 1.15 3.32
N SER A 287 11.52 0.17 3.62
CA SER A 287 11.81 -0.88 4.60
C SER A 287 13.08 -1.64 4.22
N ALA A 288 13.90 -1.96 5.22
CA ALA A 288 14.94 -2.95 5.02
C ALA A 288 14.30 -4.30 4.69
N THR A 289 14.86 -5.01 3.72
CA THR A 289 14.55 -6.43 3.49
C THR A 289 14.86 -7.21 4.76
N ARG A 290 13.87 -7.90 5.31
CA ARG A 290 14.10 -8.84 6.42
C ARG A 290 14.55 -10.18 5.87
#